data_a18c64aaf558d09471993f8821800cef
#
_entry.id   a18c64aaf558d09471993f8821800cef
#
_cell.length_a   1.000
_cell.length_b   1.000
_cell.length_c   1.000
_cell.angle_alpha   90.00
_cell.angle_beta   90.00
_cell.angle_gamma   90.00
#
_symmetry.space_group_name_H-M   'P 1'
#
loop_
_entity.id
_entity.type
_entity.pdbx_description
1 polymer ?
#
loop_
_entity_poly.entity_id
_entity_poly.type
_entity_poly.pdbx_seq_one_letter_code
_entity_poly.pdbx_strand_id
1 'polypeptide(L)'
;MATTAHPTTSWVVLAARNLVMDLDHAGCPSQLLIRDRDGQFLHVFNTVLADAGIEVVLGGVRIPRMNSIMERWVQACRRELLDRTLIRNQRHLLYALREFGRFYNGHRPHQGIANTAPLRPQPAPIADPEKIIRLDIRRHEQLGGIRHEYTHAA
;
A
#
# COMPACT_ATOMS: atom_id res chain seq x y z
N MET A 1 6.97 5.05 7.14
CA MET A 1 6.63 3.64 7.53
C MET A 1 7.57 3.19 8.65
N ALA A 2 7.05 2.58 9.73
CA ALA A 2 7.83 2.15 10.90
C ALA A 2 7.52 0.70 11.26
N THR A 3 8.48 -0.02 11.83
CA THR A 3 8.33 -1.40 12.29
C THR A 3 8.92 -1.55 13.69
N THR A 4 8.28 -2.36 14.54
CA THR A 4 8.78 -2.73 15.86
C THR A 4 8.28 -4.12 16.23
N ALA A 5 9.07 -4.87 17.02
CA ALA A 5 8.63 -6.13 17.62
C ALA A 5 7.75 -5.92 18.85
N HIS A 6 7.88 -4.75 19.53
CA HIS A 6 7.19 -4.44 20.77
C HIS A 6 6.59 -3.01 20.67
N PRO A 7 5.34 -2.87 20.22
CA PRO A 7 4.68 -1.58 20.12
C PRO A 7 4.37 -1.02 21.52
N THR A 8 5.08 0.04 21.90
CA THR A 8 4.77 0.82 23.12
C THR A 8 3.82 1.97 22.77
N THR A 9 3.17 2.54 23.78
CA THR A 9 2.29 3.73 23.59
C THR A 9 3.00 4.86 22.87
N SER A 10 4.22 5.18 23.28
CA SER A 10 5.03 6.24 22.65
C SER A 10 5.37 5.93 21.19
N TRP A 11 5.66 4.66 20.88
CA TRP A 11 5.89 4.22 19.52
C TRP A 11 4.64 4.35 18.64
N VAL A 12 3.46 3.98 19.18
CA VAL A 12 2.18 4.08 18.46
C VAL A 12 1.84 5.55 18.14
N VAL A 13 2.07 6.46 19.10
CA VAL A 13 1.88 7.91 18.88
C VAL A 13 2.85 8.45 17.82
N LEU A 14 4.11 8.04 17.87
CA LEU A 14 5.10 8.43 16.85
C LEU A 14 4.72 7.89 15.48
N ALA A 15 4.23 6.65 15.40
CA ALA A 15 3.75 6.06 14.15
C ALA A 15 2.56 6.85 13.56
N ALA A 16 1.61 7.31 14.39
CA ALA A 16 0.50 8.16 13.96
C ALA A 16 1.01 9.50 13.39
N ARG A 17 1.92 10.19 14.09
CA ARG A 17 2.51 11.45 13.61
C ARG A 17 3.27 11.26 12.30
N ASN A 18 4.07 10.21 12.18
CA ASN A 18 4.77 9.90 10.94
C ASN A 18 3.80 9.60 9.78
N LEU A 19 2.68 8.93 10.05
CA LEU A 19 1.64 8.70 9.05
C LEU A 19 1.05 10.01 8.54
N VAL A 20 0.69 10.94 9.45
CA VAL A 20 0.18 12.27 9.08
C VAL A 20 1.21 13.00 8.22
N MET A 21 2.47 13.05 8.65
CA MET A 21 3.55 13.68 7.88
C MET A 21 3.76 13.03 6.50
N ASP A 22 3.73 11.69 6.41
CA ASP A 22 3.87 10.96 5.14
C ASP A 22 2.70 11.30 4.19
N LEU A 23 1.47 11.45 4.70
CA LEU A 23 0.28 11.83 3.93
C LEU A 23 0.37 13.28 3.42
N ASP A 24 0.77 14.21 4.28
CA ASP A 24 0.96 15.62 3.92
C ASP A 24 2.02 15.78 2.82
N HIS A 25 3.18 15.11 2.96
CA HIS A 25 4.23 15.12 1.95
C HIS A 25 3.80 14.50 0.61
N ALA A 26 2.91 13.49 0.67
CA ALA A 26 2.36 12.87 -0.54
C ALA A 26 1.27 13.72 -1.21
N GLY A 27 0.85 14.84 -0.60
CA GLY A 27 -0.28 15.65 -1.08
C GLY A 27 -1.59 14.86 -1.11
N CYS A 28 -1.74 13.86 -0.24
CA CYS A 28 -2.87 12.94 -0.21
C CYS A 28 -3.83 13.34 0.92
N PRO A 29 -4.92 14.05 0.64
CA PRO A 29 -5.89 14.47 1.66
C PRO A 29 -6.72 13.26 2.11
N SER A 30 -6.16 12.46 3.02
CA SER A 30 -6.88 11.33 3.60
C SER A 30 -7.85 11.84 4.65
N GLN A 31 -9.15 11.60 4.45
CA GLN A 31 -10.20 12.00 5.38
C GLN A 31 -10.58 10.88 6.37
N LEU A 32 -10.35 9.64 5.99
CA LEU A 32 -10.79 8.46 6.75
C LEU A 32 -9.64 7.47 6.92
N LEU A 33 -9.49 6.95 8.15
CA LEU A 33 -8.64 5.79 8.45
C LEU A 33 -9.51 4.65 8.97
N ILE A 34 -9.57 3.55 8.21
CA ILE A 34 -10.25 2.33 8.66
C ILE A 34 -9.21 1.46 9.39
N ARG A 35 -9.51 1.05 10.62
CA ARG A 35 -8.70 0.12 11.39
C ARG A 35 -9.53 -0.93 12.12
N ASP A 36 -8.91 -2.00 12.55
CA ASP A 36 -9.51 -2.98 13.44
C ASP A 36 -9.65 -2.45 14.88
N ARG A 37 -10.23 -3.27 15.75
CA ARG A 37 -10.48 -2.95 17.15
C ARG A 37 -9.34 -3.38 18.08
N ASP A 38 -8.13 -3.56 17.54
CA ASP A 38 -6.99 -3.94 18.36
C ASP A 38 -6.76 -2.91 19.48
N GLY A 39 -6.67 -3.39 20.72
CA GLY A 39 -6.47 -2.58 21.92
C GLY A 39 -5.10 -1.88 21.97
N GLN A 40 -4.18 -2.21 21.08
CA GLN A 40 -2.91 -1.51 20.96
C GLN A 40 -3.07 -0.07 20.43
N PHE A 41 -4.16 0.21 19.73
CA PHE A 41 -4.49 1.56 19.26
C PHE A 41 -5.22 2.34 20.34
N LEU A 42 -4.44 3.02 21.15
CA LEU A 42 -4.93 3.82 22.27
C LEU A 42 -5.71 5.05 21.81
N HIS A 43 -6.50 5.63 22.73
CA HIS A 43 -7.19 6.89 22.50
C HIS A 43 -6.27 7.99 21.94
N VAL A 44 -5.02 8.04 22.40
CA VAL A 44 -4.01 9.02 21.94
C VAL A 44 -3.69 8.89 20.44
N PHE A 45 -3.71 7.68 19.88
CA PHE A 45 -3.56 7.48 18.43
C PHE A 45 -4.70 8.16 17.67
N ASN A 46 -5.94 7.95 18.10
CA ASN A 46 -7.10 8.57 17.47
C ASN A 46 -7.08 10.09 17.59
N THR A 47 -6.63 10.63 18.75
CA THR A 47 -6.49 12.09 18.95
C THR A 47 -5.51 12.69 17.95
N VAL A 48 -4.32 12.10 17.76
CA VAL A 48 -3.33 12.59 16.80
C VAL A 48 -3.89 12.64 15.37
N LEU A 49 -4.69 11.65 14.99
CA LEU A 49 -5.32 11.62 13.67
C LEU A 49 -6.45 12.64 13.54
N ALA A 50 -7.29 12.77 14.58
CA ALA A 50 -8.39 13.74 14.61
C ALA A 50 -7.86 15.18 14.54
N ASP A 51 -6.75 15.49 15.22
CA ASP A 51 -6.09 16.81 15.18
C ASP A 51 -5.59 17.13 13.75
N ALA A 52 -5.29 16.11 12.96
CA ALA A 52 -4.93 16.23 11.54
C ALA A 52 -6.13 16.16 10.58
N GLY A 53 -7.37 16.18 11.09
CA GLY A 53 -8.58 16.11 10.28
C GLY A 53 -8.91 14.72 9.73
N ILE A 54 -8.28 13.68 10.25
CA ILE A 54 -8.50 12.29 9.81
C ILE A 54 -9.48 11.60 10.77
N GLU A 55 -10.64 11.23 10.28
CA GLU A 55 -11.64 10.45 11.04
C GLU A 55 -11.24 8.98 11.11
N VAL A 56 -11.24 8.40 12.32
CA VAL A 56 -10.95 6.99 12.54
C VAL A 56 -12.23 6.16 12.54
N VAL A 57 -12.41 5.32 11.54
CA VAL A 57 -13.53 4.37 11.43
C VAL A 57 -13.09 3.00 11.94
N LEU A 58 -13.73 2.53 13.01
CA LEU A 58 -13.48 1.19 13.56
C LEU A 58 -14.20 0.13 12.73
N GLY A 59 -13.49 -0.92 12.36
CA GLY A 59 -14.06 -2.08 11.70
C GLY A 59 -15.25 -2.62 12.49
N GLY A 60 -16.36 -2.93 11.82
CA GLY A 60 -17.55 -3.48 12.46
C GLY A 60 -17.28 -4.86 13.06
N VAL A 61 -17.93 -5.15 14.22
CA VAL A 61 -17.90 -6.49 14.80
C VAL A 61 -18.52 -7.46 13.78
N ARG A 62 -17.79 -8.50 13.40
CA ARG A 62 -18.22 -9.51 12.40
C ARG A 62 -18.46 -8.97 10.99
N ILE A 63 -17.84 -7.87 10.60
CA ILE A 63 -17.87 -7.36 9.22
C ILE A 63 -16.45 -7.48 8.61
N PRO A 64 -16.03 -8.67 8.15
CA PRO A 64 -14.67 -8.89 7.66
C PRO A 64 -14.33 -8.04 6.42
N ARG A 65 -15.35 -7.62 5.66
CA ARG A 65 -15.14 -6.88 4.40
C ARG A 65 -14.59 -5.47 4.59
N MET A 66 -14.75 -4.85 5.75
CA MET A 66 -14.27 -3.48 5.98
C MET A 66 -12.74 -3.35 5.88
N ASN A 67 -12.01 -4.41 6.25
CA ASN A 67 -10.54 -4.42 6.22
C ASN A 67 -9.95 -5.28 5.07
N SER A 68 -10.82 -5.78 4.17
CA SER A 68 -10.44 -6.74 3.13
C SER A 68 -9.37 -6.23 2.16
N ILE A 69 -9.30 -4.92 1.92
CA ILE A 69 -8.28 -4.30 1.06
C ILE A 69 -6.91 -4.42 1.74
N MET A 70 -6.82 -4.08 3.03
CA MET A 70 -5.58 -4.17 3.78
C MET A 70 -5.15 -5.62 3.99
N GLU A 71 -6.07 -6.52 4.31
CA GLU A 71 -5.81 -7.96 4.42
C GLU A 71 -5.23 -8.53 3.12
N ARG A 72 -5.80 -8.15 1.98
CA ARG A 72 -5.29 -8.54 0.65
C ARG A 72 -3.88 -7.98 0.40
N TRP A 73 -3.64 -6.73 0.78
CA TRP A 73 -2.31 -6.13 0.67
C TRP A 73 -1.29 -6.88 1.53
N VAL A 74 -1.62 -7.17 2.80
CA VAL A 74 -0.76 -7.93 3.72
C VAL A 74 -0.46 -9.33 3.16
N GLN A 75 -1.47 -10.04 2.66
CA GLN A 75 -1.28 -11.37 2.06
C GLN A 75 -0.39 -11.31 0.80
N ALA A 76 -0.61 -10.31 -0.06
CA ALA A 76 0.23 -10.12 -1.24
C ALA A 76 1.66 -9.79 -0.84
N CYS A 77 1.87 -8.87 0.09
CA CYS A 77 3.18 -8.51 0.62
C CYS A 77 3.91 -9.73 1.19
N ARG A 78 3.22 -10.56 1.97
CA ARG A 78 3.79 -11.79 2.54
C ARG A 78 4.23 -12.75 1.44
N ARG A 79 3.31 -13.17 0.57
CA ARG A 79 3.56 -14.21 -0.45
C ARG A 79 4.52 -13.76 -1.55
N GLU A 80 4.45 -12.50 -1.91
CA GLU A 80 5.11 -11.99 -3.11
C GLU A 80 6.44 -11.29 -2.81
N LEU A 81 6.65 -10.86 -1.57
CA LEU A 81 7.87 -10.21 -1.12
C LEU A 81 8.56 -11.00 -0.02
N LEU A 82 7.93 -11.13 1.16
CA LEU A 82 8.62 -11.62 2.36
C LEU A 82 9.01 -13.09 2.24
N ASP A 83 8.14 -13.94 1.68
CA ASP A 83 8.42 -15.37 1.48
C ASP A 83 9.47 -15.62 0.36
N ARG A 84 9.82 -14.58 -0.41
CA ARG A 84 10.77 -14.66 -1.54
C ARG A 84 12.04 -13.87 -1.33
N THR A 85 12.17 -13.13 -0.23
CA THR A 85 13.30 -12.24 0.04
C THR A 85 13.91 -12.55 1.39
N LEU A 86 15.22 -12.83 1.41
CA LEU A 86 15.95 -12.95 2.66
C LEU A 86 16.11 -11.57 3.30
N ILE A 87 15.34 -11.29 4.33
CA ILE A 87 15.42 -10.04 5.09
C ILE A 87 16.59 -10.12 6.09
N ARG A 88 17.58 -9.27 5.90
CA ARG A 88 18.82 -9.27 6.70
C ARG A 88 18.70 -8.45 7.99
N ASN A 89 17.96 -7.36 7.94
CA ASN A 89 17.79 -6.43 9.07
C ASN A 89 16.56 -5.53 8.85
N GLN A 90 16.22 -4.74 9.87
CA GLN A 90 15.08 -3.82 9.84
C GLN A 90 15.16 -2.80 8.69
N ARG A 91 16.34 -2.24 8.40
CA ARG A 91 16.52 -1.27 7.30
C ARG A 91 16.20 -1.91 5.95
N HIS A 92 16.66 -3.15 5.74
CA HIS A 92 16.35 -3.91 4.53
C HIS A 92 14.86 -4.20 4.42
N LEU A 93 14.20 -4.60 5.51
CA LEU A 93 12.75 -4.80 5.56
C LEU A 93 11.99 -3.53 5.15
N LEU A 94 12.32 -2.39 5.75
CA LEU A 94 11.66 -1.11 5.46
C LEU A 94 11.83 -0.69 3.99
N TYR A 95 13.04 -0.88 3.45
CA TYR A 95 13.30 -0.61 2.03
C TYR A 95 12.44 -1.50 1.14
N ALA A 96 12.44 -2.82 1.37
CA ALA A 96 11.67 -3.78 0.60
C ALA A 96 10.15 -3.51 0.66
N LEU A 97 9.62 -3.17 1.84
CA LEU A 97 8.22 -2.80 2.01
C LEU A 97 7.84 -1.51 1.26
N ARG A 98 8.73 -0.50 1.25
CA ARG A 98 8.50 0.74 0.49
C ARG A 98 8.45 0.49 -1.00
N GLU A 99 9.40 -0.27 -1.53
CA GLU A 99 9.44 -0.62 -2.96
C GLU A 99 8.23 -1.46 -3.35
N PHE A 100 7.84 -2.43 -2.51
CA PHE A 100 6.63 -3.22 -2.74
C PHE A 100 5.36 -2.36 -2.72
N GLY A 101 5.25 -1.41 -1.80
CA GLY A 101 4.13 -0.47 -1.74
C GLY A 101 4.01 0.39 -3.01
N ARG A 102 5.14 0.89 -3.53
CA ARG A 102 5.17 1.63 -4.80
C ARG A 102 4.71 0.77 -5.98
N PHE A 103 5.24 -0.45 -6.07
CA PHE A 103 4.83 -1.40 -7.08
C PHE A 103 3.34 -1.75 -6.98
N TYR A 104 2.87 -2.08 -5.78
CA TYR A 104 1.48 -2.48 -5.53
C TYR A 104 0.48 -1.39 -5.95
N ASN A 105 0.77 -0.15 -5.60
CA ASN A 105 -0.12 0.99 -5.88
C ASN A 105 0.04 1.55 -7.29
N GLY A 106 1.24 1.50 -7.87
CA GLY A 106 1.53 2.14 -9.15
C GLY A 106 1.49 1.21 -10.37
N HIS A 107 1.68 -0.09 -10.17
CA HIS A 107 1.90 -1.02 -11.29
C HIS A 107 1.08 -2.29 -11.24
N ARG A 108 0.63 -2.72 -10.05
CA ARG A 108 -0.11 -3.96 -9.92
C ARG A 108 -1.56 -3.79 -10.40
N PRO A 109 -2.02 -4.59 -11.39
CA PRO A 109 -3.42 -4.58 -11.79
C PRO A 109 -4.31 -5.21 -10.72
N HIS A 110 -5.47 -4.60 -10.46
CA HIS A 110 -6.46 -5.09 -9.51
C HIS A 110 -7.81 -5.32 -10.18
N GLN A 111 -8.32 -6.55 -10.12
CA GLN A 111 -9.60 -6.91 -10.73
C GLN A 111 -10.77 -6.04 -10.24
N GLY A 112 -10.78 -5.66 -8.96
CA GLY A 112 -11.84 -4.85 -8.36
C GLY A 112 -11.92 -3.40 -8.89
N ILE A 113 -10.91 -2.95 -9.64
CA ILE A 113 -10.86 -1.63 -10.28
C ILE A 113 -10.50 -1.76 -11.76
N ALA A 114 -11.17 -2.70 -12.45
CA ALA A 114 -11.03 -2.94 -13.89
C ALA A 114 -9.59 -3.20 -14.36
N ASN A 115 -8.82 -3.94 -13.57
CA ASN A 115 -7.40 -4.26 -13.81
C ASN A 115 -6.46 -3.03 -13.87
N THR A 116 -6.85 -1.90 -13.32
CA THR A 116 -5.96 -0.76 -13.15
C THR A 116 -5.14 -0.87 -11.86
N ALA A 117 -4.08 -0.07 -11.75
CA ALA A 117 -3.35 0.09 -10.50
C ALA A 117 -4.03 1.21 -9.66
N PRO A 118 -4.01 1.11 -8.30
CA PRO A 118 -4.75 2.03 -7.42
C PRO A 118 -4.44 3.52 -7.61
N LEU A 119 -3.19 3.86 -7.95
CA LEU A 119 -2.76 5.25 -8.15
C LEU A 119 -2.60 5.64 -9.63
N ARG A 120 -3.08 4.83 -10.56
CA ARG A 120 -3.05 5.16 -11.99
C ARG A 120 -4.46 5.35 -12.53
N PRO A 121 -4.68 6.34 -13.40
CA PRO A 121 -5.94 6.47 -14.11
C PRO A 121 -6.16 5.25 -15.00
N GLN A 122 -7.42 4.90 -15.21
CA GLN A 122 -7.77 3.82 -16.12
C GLN A 122 -7.33 4.20 -17.54
N PRO A 123 -6.53 3.36 -18.23
CA PRO A 123 -6.15 3.64 -19.60
C PRO A 123 -7.37 3.61 -20.50
N ALA A 124 -7.38 4.47 -21.51
CA ALA A 124 -8.42 4.43 -22.52
C ALA A 124 -8.38 3.07 -23.26
N PRO A 125 -9.54 2.49 -23.60
CA PRO A 125 -9.60 1.28 -24.41
C PRO A 125 -8.88 1.47 -25.74
N ILE A 126 -8.06 0.51 -26.14
CA ILE A 126 -7.43 0.51 -27.47
C ILE A 126 -8.50 0.13 -28.48
N ALA A 127 -9.03 1.13 -29.22
CA ALA A 127 -10.06 0.92 -30.22
C ALA A 127 -9.52 0.38 -31.56
N ASP A 128 -8.22 0.54 -31.81
CA ASP A 128 -7.58 0.17 -33.07
C ASP A 128 -6.87 -1.20 -32.93
N PRO A 129 -7.33 -2.26 -33.62
CA PRO A 129 -6.72 -3.59 -33.56
C PRO A 129 -5.26 -3.61 -34.07
N GLU A 130 -4.88 -2.75 -35.00
CA GLU A 130 -3.54 -2.66 -35.54
C GLU A 130 -2.52 -2.20 -34.50
N LYS A 131 -2.94 -1.39 -33.54
CA LYS A 131 -2.09 -0.98 -32.40
C LYS A 131 -1.81 -2.13 -31.44
N ILE A 132 -2.69 -3.12 -31.35
CA ILE A 132 -2.51 -4.30 -30.51
C ILE A 132 -1.44 -5.22 -31.12
N ILE A 133 -1.39 -5.34 -32.45
CA ILE A 133 -0.44 -6.20 -33.17
C ILE A 133 0.99 -5.63 -33.10
N ARG A 134 1.14 -4.31 -32.90
CA ARG A 134 2.44 -3.60 -32.85
C ARG A 134 2.86 -3.21 -31.45
N LEU A 135 2.45 -3.95 -30.41
CA LEU A 135 2.85 -3.69 -29.04
C LEU A 135 4.36 -3.98 -28.87
N ASP A 136 5.15 -2.94 -28.73
CA ASP A 136 6.52 -3.04 -28.21
C ASP A 136 6.48 -3.00 -26.68
N ILE A 137 6.71 -4.16 -26.05
CA ILE A 137 6.60 -4.31 -24.60
C ILE A 137 7.99 -4.35 -24.00
N ARG A 138 8.32 -3.37 -23.15
CA ARG A 138 9.55 -3.34 -22.34
C ARG A 138 9.29 -3.89 -20.96
N ARG A 139 10.15 -4.81 -20.55
CA ARG A 139 10.17 -5.37 -19.20
C ARG A 139 11.16 -4.60 -18.33
N HIS A 140 10.68 -4.10 -17.20
CA HIS A 140 11.51 -3.50 -16.15
C HIS A 140 11.52 -4.40 -14.92
N GLU A 141 12.71 -4.66 -14.40
CA GLU A 141 12.87 -5.46 -13.19
C GLU A 141 12.76 -4.58 -11.95
N GLN A 142 11.98 -5.05 -10.98
CA GLN A 142 11.77 -4.41 -9.68
C GLN A 142 12.19 -5.36 -8.56
N LEU A 143 12.63 -4.81 -7.42
CA LEU A 143 13.02 -5.58 -6.23
C LEU A 143 14.09 -6.65 -6.53
N GLY A 144 15.11 -6.30 -7.32
CA GLY A 144 16.19 -7.23 -7.67
C GLY A 144 15.76 -8.41 -8.54
N GLY A 145 14.78 -8.22 -9.43
CA GLY A 145 14.28 -9.25 -10.33
C GLY A 145 13.16 -10.13 -9.79
N ILE A 146 12.72 -9.90 -8.53
CA ILE A 146 11.59 -10.63 -7.93
C ILE A 146 10.27 -10.23 -8.61
N ARG A 147 10.20 -9.01 -9.15
CA ARG A 147 9.04 -8.45 -9.84
C ARG A 147 9.40 -7.88 -11.20
N HIS A 148 8.46 -8.00 -12.12
CA HIS A 148 8.57 -7.44 -13.45
C HIS A 148 7.41 -6.49 -13.70
N GLU A 149 7.74 -5.33 -14.22
CA GLU A 149 6.81 -4.35 -14.76
C GLU A 149 6.90 -4.38 -16.28
N TYR A 150 5.76 -4.25 -16.94
CA TYR A 150 5.68 -4.21 -18.39
C TYR A 150 5.10 -2.88 -18.81
N THR A 151 5.80 -2.15 -19.66
CA THR A 151 5.35 -0.88 -20.23
C THR A 151 5.36 -0.95 -21.74
N HIS A 152 4.43 -0.25 -22.39
CA HIS A 152 4.48 -0.06 -23.83
C HIS A 152 5.58 0.94 -24.14
N ALA A 153 6.48 0.61 -25.05
CA ALA A 153 7.42 1.56 -25.62
C ALA A 153 6.65 2.38 -26.66
N ALA A 154 6.32 3.62 -26.29
CA ALA A 154 5.73 4.58 -27.24
C ALA A 154 6.80 5.11 -28.18
#